data_6c7c109e99101873741ff5488fb5a808
#
_entry.id   6c7c109e99101873741ff5488fb5a808
#
_cell.length_a   1.000
_cell.length_b   1.000
_cell.length_c   1.000
_cell.angle_alpha   90.00
_cell.angle_beta   90.00
_cell.angle_gamma   90.00
#
_symmetry.space_group_name_H-M   'P 1'
#
loop_
_entity.id
_entity.type
_entity.pdbx_description
1 polymer ?
#
loop_
_entity_poly.entity_id
_entity_poly.type
_entity_poly.pdbx_seq_one_letter_code
_entity_poly.pdbx_strand_id
1 'polypeptide(L)'
;DFIGESNIVDGIMLHDLYVEFSGARFDCLDKGFAENEAVDVVVRPEDVDIVPPEKGMLTGTVTSVAFLGVHYEIIVDIGGFKWMIQTTDEHFVGDKVGLYIEPDAIHIMKKSKYSGLYGDYSSYSEEIDHLSDVIEEE
;
A
#
# COMPACT_ATOMS: atom_id res chain seq x y z
N ASP A 1 -14.94 0.58 -5.48
CA ASP A 1 -15.54 0.37 -4.19
C ASP A 1 -14.89 -0.73 -3.37
N PHE A 2 -14.17 -1.56 -4.01
CA PHE A 2 -13.62 -2.74 -3.36
C PHE A 2 -12.24 -2.41 -2.82
N ILE A 3 -12.21 -2.04 -1.55
CA ILE A 3 -10.95 -1.61 -0.94
C ILE A 3 -9.98 -2.76 -0.77
N GLY A 4 -10.46 -4.01 -0.88
CA GLY A 4 -9.59 -5.16 -0.74
C GLY A 4 -8.49 -5.24 -1.77
N GLU A 5 -8.58 -4.47 -2.85
CA GLU A 5 -7.54 -4.48 -3.86
C GLU A 5 -6.57 -3.33 -3.72
N SER A 6 -6.61 -2.62 -2.60
CA SER A 6 -5.71 -1.51 -2.35
C SER A 6 -4.76 -1.85 -1.24
N ASN A 7 -3.60 -1.20 -1.27
CA ASN A 7 -2.69 -1.24 -0.13
C ASN A 7 -3.20 -0.23 0.89
N ILE A 8 -3.45 -0.67 2.12
CA ILE A 8 -3.94 0.18 3.18
C ILE A 8 -2.94 0.14 4.32
N VAL A 9 -2.29 1.26 4.55
CA VAL A 9 -1.17 1.36 5.48
C VAL A 9 -1.51 2.36 6.56
N ASP A 10 -1.10 2.07 7.80
CA ASP A 10 -1.21 3.05 8.87
C ASP A 10 -0.32 4.24 8.58
N GLY A 11 -0.84 5.44 8.79
CA GLY A 11 -0.07 6.64 8.59
C GLY A 11 -0.43 7.72 9.59
N ILE A 12 0.37 8.78 9.54
CA ILE A 12 0.14 9.97 10.36
C ILE A 12 0.08 11.16 9.42
N MET A 13 -1.03 11.88 9.45
CA MET A 13 -1.16 13.11 8.66
C MET A 13 -0.44 14.22 9.42
N LEU A 14 0.79 14.53 9.00
CA LEU A 14 1.61 15.48 9.74
C LEU A 14 1.00 16.87 9.68
N HIS A 15 0.57 17.27 8.51
CA HIS A 15 -0.18 18.50 8.29
C HIS A 15 -0.76 18.41 6.89
N ASP A 16 -1.50 19.41 6.47
CA ASP A 16 -2.09 19.41 5.13
C ASP A 16 -1.03 19.10 4.09
N LEU A 17 -1.36 18.21 3.16
CA LEU A 17 -0.53 17.87 1.99
C LEU A 17 0.74 17.11 2.36
N TYR A 18 0.85 16.57 3.56
CA TYR A 18 2.08 15.91 3.99
C TYR A 18 1.75 14.78 4.96
N VAL A 19 2.16 13.56 4.62
CA VAL A 19 1.79 12.36 5.38
C VAL A 19 3.01 11.48 5.57
N GLU A 20 3.05 10.77 6.69
CA GLU A 20 4.12 9.83 7.01
C GLU A 20 3.55 8.42 7.07
N PHE A 21 4.20 7.49 6.37
CA PHE A 21 3.86 6.08 6.47
C PHE A 21 5.05 5.24 6.03
N SER A 22 5.10 4.00 6.52
CA SER A 22 6.17 3.05 6.17
C SER A 22 7.57 3.61 6.43
N GLY A 23 7.69 4.51 7.41
CA GLY A 23 8.98 5.07 7.78
C GLY A 23 9.47 6.21 6.91
N ALA A 24 8.63 6.73 6.02
CA ALA A 24 9.01 7.81 5.13
C ALA A 24 7.92 8.86 5.08
N ARG A 25 8.25 10.03 4.57
CA ARG A 25 7.33 11.15 4.47
C ARG A 25 7.06 11.45 3.02
N PHE A 26 5.80 11.74 2.73
CA PHE A 26 5.34 11.89 1.36
C PHE A 26 4.47 13.13 1.22
N ASP A 27 4.60 13.79 0.08
CA ASP A 27 3.65 14.82 -0.30
C ASP A 27 2.37 14.13 -0.76
N CYS A 28 1.23 14.73 -0.44
CA CYS A 28 -0.06 14.23 -0.90
C CYS A 28 -0.95 15.43 -1.20
N LEU A 29 -2.15 15.15 -1.71
CA LEU A 29 -3.06 16.22 -2.11
C LEU A 29 -4.22 16.44 -1.16
N ASP A 30 -4.29 15.63 -0.11
CA ASP A 30 -5.39 15.71 0.84
C ASP A 30 -5.11 16.72 1.94
N LYS A 31 -6.18 17.26 2.49
CA LYS A 31 -6.10 18.20 3.60
C LYS A 31 -7.39 18.13 4.38
N GLY A 32 -7.44 18.86 5.49
CA GLY A 32 -8.62 18.86 6.32
C GLY A 32 -8.56 17.88 7.48
N PHE A 33 -7.42 17.27 7.71
CA PHE A 33 -7.21 16.41 8.86
C PHE A 33 -6.51 17.20 9.95
N ALA A 34 -6.67 16.73 11.19
CA ALA A 34 -5.97 17.36 12.29
C ALA A 34 -4.47 17.12 12.17
N GLU A 35 -3.70 18.03 12.71
CA GLU A 35 -2.25 17.88 12.69
C GLU A 35 -1.86 16.63 13.46
N ASN A 36 -1.00 15.81 12.86
CA ASN A 36 -0.53 14.55 13.45
C ASN A 36 -1.66 13.54 13.70
N GLU A 37 -2.73 13.63 12.92
CA GLU A 37 -3.85 12.70 13.06
C GLU A 37 -3.47 11.33 12.49
N ALA A 38 -3.83 10.27 13.21
CA ALA A 38 -3.67 8.90 12.71
C ALA A 38 -4.67 8.67 11.60
N VAL A 39 -4.20 8.17 10.45
CA VAL A 39 -5.02 8.01 9.26
C VAL A 39 -4.71 6.68 8.60
N ASP A 40 -5.55 6.30 7.64
CA ASP A 40 -5.27 5.21 6.72
C ASP A 40 -4.78 5.81 5.42
N VAL A 41 -3.70 5.26 4.89
CA VAL A 41 -3.16 5.66 3.60
C VAL A 41 -3.49 4.57 2.61
N VAL A 42 -4.21 4.92 1.56
CA VAL A 42 -4.71 3.97 0.57
C VAL A 42 -4.00 4.23 -0.74
N VAL A 43 -3.33 3.21 -1.28
CA VAL A 43 -2.61 3.31 -2.54
C VAL A 43 -2.96 2.11 -3.39
N ARG A 44 -3.42 2.34 -4.60
CA ARG A 44 -3.81 1.24 -5.49
C ARG A 44 -2.57 0.57 -6.07
N PRO A 45 -2.63 -0.75 -6.28
CA PRO A 45 -1.44 -1.48 -6.78
C PRO A 45 -0.92 -0.96 -8.10
N GLU A 46 -1.79 -0.51 -8.99
CA GLU A 46 -1.37 -0.03 -10.30
C GLU A 46 -0.74 1.36 -10.24
N ASP A 47 -0.84 2.03 -9.11
CA ASP A 47 -0.30 3.38 -8.96
C ASP A 47 1.06 3.40 -8.28
N VAL A 48 1.63 2.24 -8.00
CA VAL A 48 2.95 2.14 -7.40
C VAL A 48 3.94 1.75 -8.47
N ASP A 49 5.01 2.51 -8.60
CA ASP A 49 6.06 2.22 -9.58
C ASP A 49 7.22 1.51 -8.90
N ILE A 50 7.75 0.49 -9.56
CA ILE A 50 8.95 -0.20 -9.10
C ILE A 50 10.13 0.42 -9.80
N VAL A 51 11.08 0.90 -9.01
CA VAL A 51 12.26 1.61 -9.51
C VAL A 51 13.49 1.01 -8.84
N PRO A 52 14.69 1.37 -9.30
CA PRO A 52 15.89 0.93 -8.58
C PRO A 52 15.86 1.42 -7.15
N PRO A 53 16.48 0.68 -6.22
CA PRO A 53 16.37 1.03 -4.80
C PRO A 53 16.79 2.47 -4.50
N GLU A 54 17.83 2.95 -5.17
CA GLU A 54 18.34 4.29 -4.87
C GLU A 54 17.41 5.39 -5.36
N LYS A 55 16.43 5.06 -6.19
CA LYS A 55 15.48 6.04 -6.72
C LYS A 55 14.11 5.92 -6.07
N GLY A 56 13.92 4.99 -5.16
CA GLY A 56 12.64 4.77 -4.52
C GLY A 56 12.47 5.62 -3.28
N MET A 57 11.21 5.89 -2.97
CA MET A 57 10.85 6.54 -1.71
C MET A 57 10.83 5.51 -0.59
N LEU A 58 10.58 4.26 -0.94
CA LEU A 58 10.64 3.12 -0.03
C LEU A 58 11.48 2.05 -0.71
N THR A 59 12.11 1.19 0.08
CA THR A 59 12.88 0.09 -0.48
C THR A 59 12.46 -1.21 0.18
N GLY A 60 12.52 -2.29 -0.59
CA GLY A 60 12.14 -3.58 -0.07
C GLY A 60 12.60 -4.71 -0.96
N THR A 61 12.10 -5.90 -0.68
CA THR A 61 12.49 -7.11 -1.38
C THR A 61 11.26 -7.78 -1.98
N VAL A 62 11.38 -8.17 -3.25
CA VAL A 62 10.30 -8.89 -3.92
C VAL A 62 10.18 -10.27 -3.32
N THR A 63 8.99 -10.62 -2.83
CA THR A 63 8.75 -11.91 -2.21
C THR A 63 7.83 -12.80 -3.04
N SER A 64 7.10 -12.24 -4.00
CA SER A 64 6.17 -13.01 -4.81
C SER A 64 5.97 -12.33 -6.15
N VAL A 65 5.87 -13.13 -7.21
CA VAL A 65 5.61 -12.64 -8.56
C VAL A 65 4.60 -13.58 -9.20
N ALA A 66 3.50 -13.02 -9.71
CA ALA A 66 2.50 -13.80 -10.41
C ALA A 66 2.15 -13.08 -11.71
N PHE A 67 2.15 -13.82 -12.81
CA PHE A 67 1.76 -13.26 -14.10
C PHE A 67 0.29 -13.56 -14.35
N LEU A 68 -0.49 -12.52 -14.58
CA LEU A 68 -1.94 -12.66 -14.72
C LEU A 68 -2.41 -12.44 -16.16
N GLY A 69 -1.56 -12.75 -17.11
CA GLY A 69 -1.93 -12.73 -18.53
C GLY A 69 -1.54 -11.45 -19.24
N VAL A 70 -1.74 -10.30 -18.63
CA VAL A 70 -1.40 -9.02 -19.24
C VAL A 70 -0.53 -8.18 -18.34
N HIS A 71 -0.43 -8.53 -17.05
CA HIS A 71 0.41 -7.81 -16.11
C HIS A 71 0.87 -8.74 -15.03
N TYR A 72 1.85 -8.28 -14.25
CA TYR A 72 2.38 -8.99 -13.10
C TYR A 72 1.80 -8.42 -11.83
N GLU A 73 1.58 -9.31 -10.87
CA GLU A 73 1.21 -8.92 -9.51
C GLU A 73 2.41 -9.23 -8.64
N ILE A 74 3.02 -8.21 -8.08
CA ILE A 74 4.28 -8.34 -7.38
C ILE A 74 4.09 -7.94 -5.93
N ILE A 75 4.58 -8.77 -5.01
CA ILE A 75 4.54 -8.47 -3.59
C ILE A 75 5.95 -8.06 -3.15
N VAL A 76 6.03 -6.89 -2.53
CA VAL A 76 7.29 -6.36 -2.03
C VAL A 76 7.18 -6.18 -0.52
N ASP A 77 8.10 -6.80 0.20
CA ASP A 77 8.10 -6.70 1.66
C ASP A 77 8.93 -5.48 2.07
N ILE A 78 8.28 -4.57 2.79
CA ILE A 78 8.94 -3.38 3.31
C ILE A 78 8.68 -3.33 4.80
N GLY A 79 9.70 -3.70 5.58
CA GLY A 79 9.58 -3.65 7.03
C GLY A 79 8.48 -4.53 7.60
N GLY A 80 8.16 -5.62 6.92
CA GLY A 80 7.11 -6.54 7.36
C GLY A 80 5.76 -6.29 6.74
N PHE A 81 5.57 -5.15 6.10
CA PHE A 81 4.32 -4.86 5.40
C PHE A 81 4.46 -5.27 3.95
N LYS A 82 3.50 -6.00 3.43
CA LYS A 82 3.57 -6.54 2.08
C LYS A 82 2.77 -5.69 1.13
N TRP A 83 3.50 -4.94 0.30
CA TRP A 83 2.90 -4.08 -0.71
C TRP A 83 2.58 -4.89 -1.94
N MET A 84 1.37 -4.73 -2.47
CA MET A 84 1.01 -5.32 -3.75
C MET A 84 1.17 -4.29 -4.84
N ILE A 85 1.85 -4.67 -5.91
CA ILE A 85 2.13 -3.79 -7.04
C ILE A 85 1.69 -4.49 -8.31
N GLN A 86 1.01 -3.76 -9.18
CA GLN A 86 0.60 -4.26 -10.47
C GLN A 86 1.43 -3.53 -11.53
N THR A 87 2.18 -4.29 -12.33
CA THR A 87 3.07 -3.71 -13.32
C THR A 87 3.17 -4.61 -14.53
N THR A 88 3.53 -4.03 -15.68
CA THR A 88 3.79 -4.82 -16.87
C THR A 88 5.26 -5.22 -16.99
N ASP A 89 6.11 -4.73 -16.09
CA ASP A 89 7.52 -5.06 -16.11
C ASP A 89 7.80 -6.32 -15.33
N GLU A 90 8.78 -7.08 -15.79
CA GLU A 90 9.14 -8.34 -15.13
C GLU A 90 10.12 -8.09 -14.01
N HIS A 91 9.88 -8.75 -12.86
CA HIS A 91 10.76 -8.70 -11.71
C HIS A 91 10.86 -10.10 -11.13
N PHE A 92 11.85 -10.34 -10.28
CA PHE A 92 12.12 -11.67 -9.77
C PHE A 92 12.12 -11.68 -8.24
N VAL A 93 11.67 -12.79 -7.67
CA VAL A 93 11.71 -12.98 -6.23
C VAL A 93 13.16 -12.83 -5.76
N GLY A 94 13.32 -12.05 -4.70
CA GLY A 94 14.65 -11.78 -4.16
C GLY A 94 15.25 -10.47 -4.62
N ASP A 95 14.64 -9.83 -5.64
CA ASP A 95 15.16 -8.55 -6.11
C ASP A 95 14.98 -7.48 -5.04
N LYS A 96 15.99 -6.64 -4.90
CA LYS A 96 15.88 -5.43 -4.09
C LYS A 96 15.37 -4.31 -4.99
N VAL A 97 14.30 -3.68 -4.59
CA VAL A 97 13.66 -2.67 -5.42
C VAL A 97 13.28 -1.46 -4.58
N GLY A 98 13.02 -0.36 -5.26
CA GLY A 98 12.43 0.81 -4.64
C GLY A 98 11.00 0.97 -5.12
N LEU A 99 10.20 1.65 -4.32
CA LEU A 99 8.84 2.01 -4.71
C LEU A 99 8.73 3.51 -4.81
N TYR A 100 8.12 3.97 -5.88
CA TYR A 100 7.86 5.38 -6.11
C TYR A 100 6.36 5.59 -6.22
N ILE A 101 5.83 6.55 -5.47
CA ILE A 101 4.40 6.81 -5.43
C ILE A 101 4.18 8.30 -5.62
N GLU A 102 3.43 8.67 -6.66
CA GLU A 102 3.14 10.07 -6.93
C GLU A 102 2.19 10.62 -5.88
N PRO A 103 2.27 11.93 -5.60
CA PRO A 103 1.39 12.52 -4.59
C PRO A 103 -0.10 12.30 -4.86
N ASP A 104 -0.52 12.33 -6.13
CA ASP A 104 -1.93 12.16 -6.45
C ASP A 104 -2.38 10.71 -6.36
N ALA A 105 -1.46 9.78 -6.16
CA ALA A 105 -1.79 8.38 -5.97
C ALA A 105 -1.97 8.00 -4.51
N ILE A 106 -1.70 8.93 -3.61
CA ILE A 106 -1.80 8.70 -2.17
C ILE A 106 -3.13 9.26 -1.69
N HIS A 107 -3.99 8.38 -1.18
CA HIS A 107 -5.32 8.77 -0.71
C HIS A 107 -5.39 8.61 0.79
N ILE A 108 -5.85 9.66 1.47
CA ILE A 108 -5.87 9.67 2.93
C ILE A 108 -7.32 9.51 3.39
N MET A 109 -7.53 8.59 4.32
CA MET A 109 -8.85 8.32 4.85
C MET A 109 -8.79 8.29 6.36
N LYS A 110 -9.94 8.55 6.98
CA LYS A 110 -10.04 8.42 8.43
C LYS A 110 -9.69 7.02 8.84
N LYS A 111 -9.06 6.91 9.99
CA LYS A 111 -8.65 5.62 10.53
C LYS A 111 -9.84 4.67 10.64
N SER A 112 -9.64 3.42 10.24
CA SER A 112 -10.70 2.42 10.29
C SER A 112 -10.14 1.16 10.92
N LYS A 113 -11.06 0.22 11.25
CA LYS A 113 -10.64 -1.04 11.84
C LYS A 113 -10.00 -1.98 10.82
N TYR A 114 -10.01 -1.61 9.55
CA TYR A 114 -9.39 -2.44 8.51
C TYR A 114 -7.95 -2.05 8.26
N SER A 115 -7.48 -1.01 8.91
CA SER A 115 -6.13 -0.52 8.71
C SER A 115 -5.13 -1.62 9.07
N GLY A 116 -4.18 -1.84 8.18
CA GLY A 116 -3.16 -2.85 8.41
C GLY A 116 -3.55 -4.25 8.03
N LEU A 117 -4.83 -4.52 7.83
CA LEU A 117 -5.27 -5.87 7.49
C LEU A 117 -5.11 -6.15 6.01
N TYR A 118 -5.42 -5.18 5.18
CA TYR A 118 -5.39 -5.40 3.74
C TYR A 118 -4.01 -5.25 3.14
N GLY A 119 -3.01 -4.90 3.97
CA GLY A 119 -1.68 -4.74 3.46
C GLY A 119 -0.85 -6.00 3.47
N ASP A 120 -1.36 -7.08 4.08
CA ASP A 120 -0.63 -8.34 4.11
C ASP A 120 -1.27 -9.28 3.11
N TYR A 121 -0.77 -9.26 1.91
CA TYR A 121 -1.41 -9.97 0.82
C TYR A 121 -1.17 -11.46 0.80
N SER A 122 -0.35 -11.98 1.68
CA SER A 122 -0.14 -13.42 1.73
C SER A 122 -1.44 -14.15 2.04
N SER A 123 -2.37 -13.50 2.75
CA SER A 123 -3.67 -14.10 3.04
C SER A 123 -4.81 -13.17 2.66
N TYR A 124 -4.60 -12.39 1.65
CA TYR A 124 -5.47 -11.29 1.29
C TYR A 124 -6.92 -11.71 1.09
N SER A 125 -7.16 -12.69 0.22
CA SER A 125 -8.52 -13.11 -0.09
C SER A 125 -9.22 -13.69 1.11
N GLU A 126 -8.50 -14.47 1.89
CA GLU A 126 -9.09 -15.09 3.06
C GLU A 126 -9.48 -14.07 4.10
N GLU A 127 -8.65 -13.05 4.26
CA GLU A 127 -8.94 -12.02 5.25
C GLU A 127 -10.16 -11.20 4.86
N ILE A 128 -10.31 -10.96 3.57
CA ILE A 128 -11.47 -10.20 3.12
C ILE A 128 -12.74 -10.96 3.37
N ASP A 129 -12.76 -12.26 3.06
CA ASP A 129 -13.92 -13.08 3.32
C ASP A 129 -14.26 -13.12 4.80
N HIS A 130 -13.24 -13.29 5.63
CA HIS A 130 -13.41 -13.33 7.06
C HIS A 130 -13.95 -12.01 7.60
N LEU A 131 -13.43 -10.90 7.10
CA LEU A 131 -13.85 -9.59 7.56
C LEU A 131 -15.30 -9.30 7.18
N SER A 132 -15.73 -9.77 6.02
CA SER A 132 -17.11 -9.60 5.61
C SER A 132 -18.05 -10.27 6.60
N ASP A 133 -17.71 -11.47 7.03
CA ASP A 133 -18.50 -12.17 8.01
C ASP A 133 -18.55 -11.42 9.33
N VAL A 134 -17.41 -10.93 9.78
CA VAL A 134 -17.34 -10.20 11.04
C VAL A 134 -18.18 -8.93 10.98
N ILE A 135 -18.10 -8.22 9.86
CA ILE A 135 -18.85 -6.97 9.71
C ILE A 135 -20.34 -7.23 9.77
N GLU A 136 -20.79 -8.32 9.15
CA GLU A 136 -22.20 -8.60 9.12
C GLU A 136 -22.76 -8.92 10.51
N GLU A 137 -21.91 -9.40 11.37
CA GLU A 137 -22.33 -9.71 12.74
C GLU A 137 -22.44 -8.48 13.62
N GLU A 138 -21.84 -7.40 13.21
CA GLU A 138 -21.89 -6.18 13.98
C GLU A 138 -23.12 -5.36 13.66
#